data_f9770f7a009dcecc657c52d350d6750a
#
_entry.id   f9770f7a009dcecc657c52d350d6750a
#
_cell.length_a   1.000
_cell.length_b   1.000
_cell.length_c   1.000
_cell.angle_alpha   90.00
_cell.angle_beta   90.00
_cell.angle_gamma   90.00
#
_symmetry.space_group_name_H-M   'P 1'
#
loop_
_entity.id
_entity.type
_entity.pdbx_description
1 polymer ?
#
loop_
_entity_poly.entity_id
_entity_poly.type
_entity_poly.pdbx_seq_one_letter_code
_entity_poly.pdbx_strand_id
1 'polypeptide(L)'
;MEDGCGFAMGTFSDRALAIQPTGVRKMFDLAGDDVISSGLGEPDFQPPAVAIEAFHQAMLAGRNKYTTTAGLPALRKKIAESWSSYQAGMDEHNVCMTMSGTNALLNLFMTIINPGENILLPEPYFPLYGPDATLVG
;
A
#
# COMPACT_ATOMS: atom_id res chain seq x y z
N MET A 1 -6.85 -21.76 27.04
CA MET A 1 -5.68 -22.41 26.46
C MET A 1 -4.73 -21.29 26.06
N GLU A 2 -3.70 -21.16 26.86
CA GLU A 2 -2.63 -20.19 26.71
C GLU A 2 -1.69 -20.69 25.63
N ASP A 3 -1.73 -20.12 24.45
CA ASP A 3 -0.69 -20.36 23.46
C ASP A 3 0.23 -19.15 23.46
N GLY A 4 1.09 -19.20 24.48
CA GLY A 4 2.20 -18.29 24.63
C GLY A 4 3.23 -18.47 23.54
N CYS A 5 3.19 -17.61 22.52
CA CYS A 5 4.43 -17.20 21.90
C CYS A 5 5.06 -16.15 22.81
N GLY A 6 5.79 -16.65 23.82
CA GLY A 6 6.46 -15.81 24.81
C GLY A 6 7.67 -15.10 24.23
N PHE A 7 7.47 -14.17 23.30
CA PHE A 7 8.49 -13.18 22.98
C PHE A 7 8.49 -12.14 24.12
N ALA A 8 9.61 -11.99 24.79
CA ALA A 8 9.78 -10.94 25.78
C ALA A 8 9.47 -9.58 25.13
N MET A 9 8.64 -8.75 25.81
CA MET A 9 8.21 -7.41 25.37
C MET A 9 9.37 -6.48 24.98
N GLY A 10 10.60 -6.81 25.33
CA GLY A 10 11.82 -6.08 24.94
C GLY A 10 12.42 -6.45 23.57
N THR A 11 11.73 -7.28 22.75
CA THR A 11 12.24 -7.75 21.45
C THR A 11 11.81 -6.83 20.30
N PHE A 12 10.80 -5.99 20.48
CA PHE A 12 10.29 -5.09 19.45
C PHE A 12 10.71 -3.64 19.70
N SER A 13 10.83 -2.86 18.62
CA SER A 13 11.10 -1.43 18.73
C SER A 13 9.91 -0.67 19.30
N ASP A 14 10.16 0.46 19.99
CA ASP A 14 9.10 1.30 20.55
C ASP A 14 8.08 1.74 19.51
N ARG A 15 8.53 2.08 18.29
CA ARG A 15 7.64 2.44 17.18
C ARG A 15 6.73 1.29 16.74
N ALA A 16 7.20 0.05 16.79
CA ALA A 16 6.35 -1.10 16.48
C ALA A 16 5.32 -1.35 17.58
N LEU A 17 5.70 -1.15 18.86
CA LEU A 17 4.81 -1.26 20.00
C LEU A 17 3.78 -0.13 20.07
N ALA A 18 4.06 1.03 19.50
CA ALA A 18 3.15 2.16 19.45
C ALA A 18 1.99 1.97 18.44
N ILE A 19 2.13 1.04 17.47
CA ILE A 19 1.10 0.78 16.46
C ILE A 19 -0.02 -0.07 17.06
N GLN A 20 -1.24 0.43 16.92
CA GLN A 20 -2.46 -0.29 17.35
C GLN A 20 -3.22 -0.83 16.14
N PRO A 21 -3.91 -1.99 16.26
CA PRO A 21 -4.80 -2.48 15.22
C PRO A 21 -5.85 -1.43 14.85
N THR A 22 -6.08 -1.24 13.54
CA THR A 22 -7.05 -0.26 13.07
C THR A 22 -8.48 -0.67 13.41
N GLY A 23 -9.38 0.32 13.61
CA GLY A 23 -10.80 0.06 13.86
C GLY A 23 -11.48 -0.70 12.71
N VAL A 24 -11.07 -0.44 11.47
CA VAL A 24 -11.58 -1.14 10.26
C VAL A 24 -11.33 -2.65 10.37
N ARG A 25 -10.12 -3.05 10.77
CA ARG A 25 -9.80 -4.49 10.92
C ARG A 25 -10.65 -5.14 12.02
N LYS A 26 -10.81 -4.46 13.15
CA LYS A 26 -11.66 -4.96 14.25
C LYS A 26 -13.12 -5.14 13.80
N MET A 27 -13.65 -4.21 13.02
CA MET A 27 -15.02 -4.32 12.48
C MET A 27 -15.16 -5.48 11.50
N PHE A 28 -14.17 -5.68 10.63
CA PHE A 28 -14.15 -6.79 9.69
C PHE A 28 -14.13 -8.16 10.42
N ASP A 29 -13.30 -8.30 11.44
CA ASP A 29 -13.16 -9.54 12.21
C ASP A 29 -14.44 -9.87 13.05
N LEU A 30 -15.31 -8.88 13.28
CA LEU A 30 -16.61 -9.04 13.98
C LEU A 30 -17.78 -9.31 13.03
N ALA A 31 -17.62 -9.12 11.71
CA ALA A 31 -18.68 -9.33 10.76
C ALA A 31 -19.00 -10.84 10.60
N GLY A 32 -20.26 -11.23 10.79
CA GLY A 32 -20.74 -12.57 10.50
C GLY A 32 -21.13 -12.74 9.03
N ASP A 33 -21.40 -13.98 8.62
CA ASP A 33 -21.75 -14.33 7.23
C ASP A 33 -23.07 -13.70 6.73
N ASP A 34 -23.89 -13.19 7.63
CA ASP A 34 -25.18 -12.54 7.36
C ASP A 34 -25.08 -11.01 7.22
N VAL A 35 -23.87 -10.46 7.32
CA VAL A 35 -23.63 -9.02 7.29
C VAL A 35 -23.17 -8.57 5.91
N ILE A 36 -23.88 -7.57 5.34
CA ILE A 36 -23.39 -6.87 4.15
C ILE A 36 -22.23 -5.98 4.59
N SER A 37 -20.99 -6.40 4.28
CA SER A 37 -19.79 -5.68 4.67
C SER A 37 -19.48 -4.55 3.70
N SER A 38 -19.43 -3.32 4.20
CA SER A 38 -18.87 -2.14 3.51
C SER A 38 -17.56 -1.68 4.15
N GLY A 39 -16.94 -2.52 4.97
CA GLY A 39 -15.74 -2.18 5.76
C GLY A 39 -14.45 -2.19 4.96
N LEU A 40 -14.37 -3.00 3.91
CA LEU A 40 -13.24 -3.06 2.99
C LEU A 40 -13.64 -2.49 1.63
N GLY A 41 -12.78 -1.64 1.07
CA GLY A 41 -12.96 -1.07 -0.26
C GLY A 41 -12.45 -2.02 -1.36
N GLU A 42 -13.02 -3.23 -1.45
CA GLU A 42 -12.70 -4.16 -2.52
C GLU A 42 -13.86 -4.31 -3.51
N PRO A 43 -13.56 -4.37 -4.83
CA PRO A 43 -14.58 -4.59 -5.84
C PRO A 43 -15.21 -5.99 -5.71
N ASP A 44 -16.52 -6.10 -5.89
CA ASP A 44 -17.28 -7.35 -5.94
C ASP A 44 -17.36 -7.96 -7.34
N PHE A 45 -16.73 -7.33 -8.33
CA PHE A 45 -16.68 -7.76 -9.73
C PHE A 45 -15.25 -8.13 -10.16
N GLN A 46 -15.16 -8.99 -11.15
CA GLN A 46 -13.88 -9.46 -11.68
C GLN A 46 -13.18 -8.39 -12.54
N PRO A 47 -11.83 -8.43 -12.64
CA PRO A 47 -11.10 -7.60 -13.60
C PRO A 47 -11.60 -7.83 -15.03
N PRO A 48 -11.45 -6.87 -15.95
CA PRO A 48 -11.79 -7.05 -17.35
C PRO A 48 -11.12 -8.29 -17.95
N ALA A 49 -11.85 -9.09 -18.73
CA ALA A 49 -11.34 -10.32 -19.32
C ALA A 49 -10.05 -10.12 -20.13
N VAL A 50 -9.94 -8.98 -20.81
CA VAL A 50 -8.73 -8.61 -21.58
C VAL A 50 -7.50 -8.46 -20.67
N ALA A 51 -7.67 -7.98 -19.46
CA ALA A 51 -6.57 -7.84 -18.49
C ALA A 51 -6.13 -9.20 -17.95
N ILE A 52 -7.09 -10.08 -17.65
CA ILE A 52 -6.83 -11.46 -17.19
C ILE A 52 -6.06 -12.22 -18.27
N GLU A 53 -6.51 -12.15 -19.52
CA GLU A 53 -5.87 -12.84 -20.65
C GLU A 53 -4.46 -12.29 -20.91
N ALA A 54 -4.29 -10.97 -20.93
CA ALA A 54 -2.98 -10.35 -21.11
C ALA A 54 -1.98 -10.74 -20.00
N PHE A 55 -2.44 -10.84 -18.76
CA PHE A 55 -1.63 -11.30 -17.63
C PHE A 55 -1.20 -12.77 -17.83
N HIS A 56 -2.15 -13.65 -18.18
CA HIS A 56 -1.89 -15.05 -18.46
C HIS A 56 -0.85 -15.23 -19.58
N GLN A 57 -1.03 -14.54 -20.71
CA GLN A 57 -0.09 -14.58 -21.84
C GLN A 57 1.30 -14.04 -21.46
N ALA A 58 1.37 -13.00 -20.64
CA ALA A 58 2.64 -12.47 -20.16
C ALA A 58 3.39 -13.49 -19.30
N MET A 59 2.70 -14.23 -18.44
CA MET A 59 3.31 -15.32 -17.66
C MET A 59 3.81 -16.45 -18.53
N LEU A 60 3.02 -16.91 -19.49
CA LEU A 60 3.41 -17.96 -20.45
C LEU A 60 4.63 -17.54 -21.29
N ALA A 61 4.73 -16.26 -21.63
CA ALA A 61 5.87 -15.68 -22.33
C ALA A 61 7.11 -15.47 -21.43
N GLY A 62 7.09 -15.93 -20.18
CA GLY A 62 8.21 -15.81 -19.25
C GLY A 62 8.48 -14.40 -18.74
N ARG A 63 7.51 -13.47 -18.84
CA ARG A 63 7.62 -12.10 -18.33
C ARG A 63 7.44 -12.02 -16.81
N ASN A 64 8.09 -12.92 -16.08
CA ASN A 64 8.03 -13.08 -14.63
C ASN A 64 9.42 -12.89 -13.99
N LYS A 65 10.27 -12.08 -14.60
CA LYS A 65 11.61 -11.75 -14.13
C LYS A 65 11.60 -10.46 -13.31
N TYR A 66 12.70 -10.21 -12.60
CA TYR A 66 12.91 -8.93 -11.92
C TYR A 66 12.79 -7.75 -12.89
N THR A 67 12.18 -6.69 -12.43
CA THR A 67 12.12 -5.41 -13.13
C THR A 67 13.26 -4.49 -12.69
N THR A 68 13.37 -3.31 -13.28
CA THR A 68 14.18 -2.24 -12.71
C THR A 68 13.61 -1.81 -11.36
N THR A 69 14.42 -1.20 -10.50
CA THR A 69 14.02 -0.77 -9.14
C THR A 69 12.78 0.11 -9.13
N ALA A 70 12.65 1.01 -10.11
CA ALA A 70 11.49 1.88 -10.22
C ALA A 70 10.27 1.22 -10.90
N GLY A 71 10.37 -0.03 -11.34
CA GLY A 71 9.30 -0.77 -12.06
C GLY A 71 9.49 -0.77 -13.58
N LEU A 72 8.59 -1.46 -14.29
CA LEU A 72 8.64 -1.64 -15.74
C LEU A 72 8.61 -0.29 -16.48
N PRO A 73 9.63 0.07 -17.30
CA PRO A 73 9.67 1.37 -17.99
C PRO A 73 8.44 1.64 -18.87
N ALA A 74 7.97 0.64 -19.60
CA ALA A 74 6.78 0.78 -20.44
C ALA A 74 5.51 1.11 -19.65
N LEU A 75 5.34 0.53 -18.45
CA LEU A 75 4.22 0.83 -17.56
C LEU A 75 4.34 2.25 -16.97
N ARG A 76 5.55 2.61 -16.50
CA ARG A 76 5.83 3.94 -15.97
C ARG A 76 5.56 5.04 -16.99
N LYS A 77 5.97 4.83 -18.24
CA LYS A 77 5.66 5.73 -19.36
C LYS A 77 4.15 5.89 -19.56
N LYS A 78 3.39 4.78 -19.56
CA LYS A 78 1.93 4.83 -19.69
C LYS A 78 1.25 5.58 -18.56
N ILE A 79 1.73 5.42 -17.33
CA ILE A 79 1.24 6.18 -16.18
C ILE A 79 1.54 7.67 -16.36
N ALA A 80 2.77 8.03 -16.71
CA ALA A 80 3.13 9.42 -16.96
C ALA A 80 2.28 10.07 -18.07
N GLU A 81 2.06 9.36 -19.18
CA GLU A 81 1.17 9.80 -20.26
C GLU A 81 -0.27 10.05 -19.75
N SER A 82 -0.80 9.17 -18.90
CA SER A 82 -2.16 9.33 -18.35
C SER A 82 -2.30 10.51 -17.39
N TRP A 83 -1.21 10.91 -16.73
CA TRP A 83 -1.18 12.04 -15.80
C TRP A 83 -0.76 13.36 -16.43
N SER A 84 -0.37 13.36 -17.70
CA SER A 84 0.11 14.56 -18.41
C SER A 84 -0.91 15.70 -18.47
N SER A 85 -2.22 15.39 -18.39
CA SER A 85 -3.29 16.39 -18.31
C SER A 85 -3.37 17.12 -16.97
N TYR A 86 -2.86 16.51 -15.90
CA TYR A 86 -2.83 17.10 -14.55
C TYR A 86 -1.52 17.80 -14.27
N GLN A 87 -0.42 17.27 -14.82
CA GLN A 87 0.91 17.83 -14.64
C GLN A 87 1.71 17.76 -15.94
N ALA A 88 1.97 18.92 -16.52
CA ALA A 88 2.80 19.01 -17.72
C ALA A 88 4.25 18.60 -17.44
N GLY A 89 4.89 17.97 -18.43
CA GLY A 89 6.30 17.58 -18.34
C GLY A 89 6.58 16.30 -17.57
N MET A 90 5.54 15.52 -17.18
CA MET A 90 5.75 14.17 -16.60
C MET A 90 6.24 13.19 -17.66
N ASP A 91 7.25 12.41 -17.29
CA ASP A 91 7.77 11.28 -18.04
C ASP A 91 7.96 10.05 -17.11
N GLU A 92 8.50 8.97 -17.64
CA GLU A 92 8.73 7.73 -16.88
C GLU A 92 9.69 7.90 -15.69
N HIS A 93 10.52 8.93 -15.65
CA HIS A 93 11.45 9.19 -14.55
C HIS A 93 10.74 9.78 -13.32
N ASN A 94 9.56 10.34 -13.50
CA ASN A 94 8.72 10.87 -12.42
C ASN A 94 7.80 9.80 -11.79
N VAL A 95 7.87 8.56 -12.25
CA VAL A 95 7.00 7.47 -11.78
C VAL A 95 7.82 6.36 -11.14
N CYS A 96 7.43 5.95 -9.95
CA CYS A 96 7.97 4.79 -9.26
C CYS A 96 6.82 3.84 -8.88
N MET A 97 6.98 2.57 -9.20
CA MET A 97 6.04 1.51 -8.84
C MET A 97 6.31 1.03 -7.43
N THR A 98 5.26 0.87 -6.65
CA THR A 98 5.30 0.33 -5.28
C THR A 98 4.33 -0.83 -5.13
N MET A 99 4.46 -1.59 -4.05
CA MET A 99 3.59 -2.75 -3.78
C MET A 99 2.15 -2.37 -3.44
N SER A 100 1.92 -1.12 -3.02
CA SER A 100 0.59 -0.56 -2.70
C SER A 100 0.68 0.95 -2.50
N GLY A 101 -0.47 1.64 -2.43
CA GLY A 101 -0.53 3.06 -2.05
C GLY A 101 0.02 3.31 -0.63
N THR A 102 -0.24 2.42 0.32
CA THR A 102 0.34 2.49 1.68
C THR A 102 1.86 2.41 1.64
N ASN A 103 2.41 1.45 0.89
CA ASN A 103 3.86 1.35 0.75
C ASN A 103 4.47 2.58 0.04
N ALA A 104 3.74 3.19 -0.92
CA ALA A 104 4.16 4.44 -1.54
C ALA A 104 4.28 5.58 -0.52
N LEU A 105 3.28 5.71 0.36
CA LEU A 105 3.28 6.76 1.41
C LEU A 105 4.36 6.52 2.45
N LEU A 106 4.54 5.29 2.92
CA LEU A 106 5.61 4.96 3.85
C LEU A 106 6.99 5.31 3.26
N ASN A 107 7.24 4.92 1.99
CA ASN A 107 8.49 5.26 1.30
C ASN A 107 8.67 6.77 1.15
N LEU A 108 7.59 7.51 0.85
CA LEU A 108 7.60 8.96 0.77
C LEU A 108 7.96 9.57 2.13
N PHE A 109 7.29 9.17 3.20
CA PHE A 109 7.57 9.66 4.55
C PHE A 109 9.01 9.40 4.95
N MET A 110 9.50 8.17 4.75
CA MET A 110 10.91 7.83 5.01
C MET A 110 11.91 8.65 4.19
N THR A 111 11.49 9.18 3.04
CA THR A 111 12.38 9.95 2.14
C THR A 111 12.44 11.43 2.52
N ILE A 112 11.32 12.01 2.99
CA ILE A 112 11.20 13.46 3.15
C ILE A 112 11.08 13.92 4.60
N ILE A 113 10.89 13.01 5.57
CA ILE A 113 10.64 13.36 6.97
C ILE A 113 11.73 12.79 7.85
N ASN A 114 12.31 13.62 8.71
CA ASN A 114 13.27 13.19 9.71
C ASN A 114 12.56 12.85 11.04
N PRO A 115 13.14 11.98 11.87
CA PRO A 115 12.62 11.72 13.21
C PRO A 115 12.40 13.00 14.02
N GLY A 116 11.20 13.15 14.59
CA GLY A 116 10.81 14.34 15.36
C GLY A 116 10.21 15.48 14.54
N GLU A 117 10.14 15.37 13.22
CA GLU A 117 9.36 16.29 12.37
C GLU A 117 7.87 15.93 12.38
N ASN A 118 7.01 16.85 11.91
CA ASN A 118 5.57 16.67 11.98
C ASN A 118 4.95 16.45 10.61
N ILE A 119 3.93 15.61 10.56
CA ILE A 119 3.04 15.40 9.42
C ILE A 119 1.65 15.92 9.78
N LEU A 120 1.02 16.68 8.89
CA LEU A 120 -0.37 17.08 9.03
C LEU A 120 -1.26 16.10 8.29
N LEU A 121 -2.11 15.39 9.03
CA LEU A 121 -3.10 14.45 8.50
C LEU A 121 -4.51 15.06 8.69
N PRO A 122 -5.16 15.55 7.62
CA PRO A 122 -6.54 16.06 7.75
C PRO A 122 -7.51 14.92 8.02
N GLU A 123 -8.35 15.04 9.05
CA GLU A 123 -9.38 14.06 9.38
C GLU A 123 -10.69 14.35 8.63
N PRO A 124 -11.43 13.31 8.20
CA PRO A 124 -11.11 11.88 8.28
C PRO A 124 -10.07 11.43 7.24
N TYR A 125 -9.18 10.51 7.61
CA TYR A 125 -8.14 9.95 6.73
C TYR A 125 -8.13 8.42 6.74
N PHE A 126 -7.42 7.84 5.78
CA PHE A 126 -7.26 6.38 5.69
C PHE A 126 -6.46 5.87 6.90
N PRO A 127 -6.94 4.84 7.61
CA PRO A 127 -6.43 4.44 8.94
C PRO A 127 -4.94 4.09 9.03
N LEU A 128 -4.27 3.83 7.91
CA LEU A 128 -2.83 3.48 7.92
C LEU A 128 -1.89 4.70 7.86
N TYR A 129 -2.38 5.89 7.55
CA TYR A 129 -1.50 7.08 7.46
C TYR A 129 -0.86 7.44 8.81
N GLY A 130 -1.61 7.35 9.90
CA GLY A 130 -1.08 7.56 11.24
C GLY A 130 -0.02 6.52 11.64
N PRO A 131 -0.29 5.20 11.50
CA PRO A 131 0.72 4.16 11.66
C PRO A 131 1.98 4.36 10.81
N ASP A 132 1.84 4.71 9.53
CA ASP A 132 2.99 5.00 8.65
C ASP A 132 3.82 6.17 9.19
N ALA A 133 3.16 7.25 9.66
CA ALA A 133 3.84 8.38 10.29
C ALA A 133 4.59 7.96 11.56
N THR A 134 3.98 7.12 12.40
CA THR A 134 4.60 6.58 13.62
C THR A 134 5.84 5.72 13.32
N LEU A 135 5.83 4.99 12.21
CA LEU A 135 6.96 4.14 11.81
C LEU A 135 8.21 4.93 11.42
N VAL A 136 8.04 6.13 10.89
CA VAL A 136 9.18 6.95 10.46
C VAL A 136 9.74 7.84 11.56
N GLY A 137 9.07 7.96 12.72
CA GLY A 137 9.53 8.65 13.92
C GLY A 137 8.93 10.00 14.09
#